data_8ca680f770fd9c7059c7520b329fd8e3
#
_entry.id   8ca680f770fd9c7059c7520b329fd8e3
#
_cell.length_a   1.000
_cell.length_b   1.000
_cell.length_c   1.000
_cell.angle_alpha   90.00
_cell.angle_beta   90.00
_cell.angle_gamma   90.00
#
_symmetry.space_group_name_H-M   'P 1'
#
loop_
_entity.id
_entity.type
_entity.pdbx_description
1 polymer ?
#
loop_
_entity_poly.entity_id
_entity_poly.type
_entity_poly.pdbx_seq_one_letter_code
_entity_poly.pdbx_strand_id
1 'polypeptide(L)' 'MNTTATASPDRDLMSRHQVAVMFRVTSALVAQWARRGRLHEVRDEAGRPRYRRADVENLFLSGPRPATR' A
#
# COMPACT_ATOMS: atom_id res chain seq x y z
N MET A 1 -19.03 2.27 19.28
CA MET A 1 -18.80 2.21 18.88
C MET A 1 -18.42 2.43 18.16
N ASN A 2 -17.91 2.38 17.87
CA ASN A 2 -17.47 2.61 17.26
C ASN A 2 -17.32 2.74 16.47
N THR A 3 -17.30 2.72 16.24
CA THR A 3 -17.14 2.80 15.49
C THR A 3 -16.76 3.34 14.90
N THR A 4 -16.84 3.77 15.05
CA THR A 4 -16.44 4.43 14.53
C THR A 4 -15.33 4.37 13.97
N ALA A 5 -14.92 4.07 14.58
CA ALA A 5 -13.67 3.74 14.11
C ALA A 5 -13.71 3.36 12.77
N THR A 6 -14.72 2.95 12.48
CA THR A 6 -14.88 2.58 11.21
C THR A 6 -14.38 3.51 10.29
N ALA A 7 -14.54 4.67 10.54
CA ALA A 7 -14.15 5.62 9.58
C ALA A 7 -12.73 6.02 9.70
N SER A 8 -12.00 5.38 10.49
CA SER A 8 -10.60 5.74 10.65
C SER A 8 -9.84 5.52 9.37
N PRO A 9 -9.20 6.53 8.83
CA PRO A 9 -8.41 6.36 7.63
C PRO A 9 -7.29 5.37 7.80
N ASP A 10 -6.81 5.23 9.01
CA ASP A 10 -5.72 4.31 9.26
C ASP A 10 -6.10 2.87 9.01
N ARG A 11 -7.36 2.55 9.13
CA ARG A 11 -7.77 1.20 8.88
C ARG A 11 -7.70 0.84 7.42
N ASP A 12 -7.84 1.82 6.56
CA ASP A 12 -7.81 1.59 5.14
C ASP A 12 -6.44 1.81 4.56
N LEU A 13 -5.48 2.14 5.39
CA LEU A 13 -4.13 2.40 4.94
C LEU A 13 -3.20 1.31 5.42
N MET A 14 -2.27 0.96 4.58
CA MET A 14 -1.27 -0.05 4.93
C MET A 14 0.10 0.60 4.95
N SER A 15 0.95 0.14 5.85
CA SER A 15 2.31 0.65 5.89
C SER A 15 3.10 0.01 4.76
N ARG A 16 4.24 0.61 4.45
CA ARG A 16 5.12 0.07 3.42
C ARG A 16 5.55 -1.36 3.79
N HIS A 17 5.84 -1.57 5.06
CA HIS A 17 6.23 -2.90 5.53
C HIS A 17 5.11 -3.91 5.33
N GLN A 18 3.88 -3.54 5.63
CA GLN A 18 2.76 -4.44 5.46
C GLN A 18 2.57 -4.82 4.00
N VAL A 19 2.72 -3.87 3.11
CA VAL A 19 2.61 -4.13 1.69
C VAL A 19 3.73 -5.07 1.26
N ALA A 20 4.94 -4.81 1.73
CA ALA A 20 6.09 -5.63 1.38
C ALA A 20 5.87 -7.08 1.79
N VAL A 21 5.36 -7.27 3.00
CA VAL A 21 5.10 -8.61 3.50
C VAL A 21 4.04 -9.31 2.67
N MET A 22 3.00 -8.57 2.32
CA MET A 22 1.90 -9.14 1.55
C MET A 22 2.37 -9.64 0.19
N PHE A 23 3.26 -8.88 -0.46
CA PHE A 23 3.78 -9.25 -1.76
C PHE A 23 5.06 -10.07 -1.69
N ARG A 24 5.60 -10.24 -0.48
CA ARG A 24 6.85 -10.97 -0.25
C ARG A 24 8.01 -10.33 -0.98
N VAL A 25 8.09 -9.04 -0.88
CA VAL A 25 9.16 -8.27 -1.50
C VAL A 25 9.75 -7.34 -0.46
N THR A 26 10.77 -6.58 -0.85
CA THR A 26 11.39 -5.64 0.07
C THR A 26 10.59 -4.34 0.12
N SER A 27 10.75 -3.61 1.19
CA SER A 27 10.13 -2.30 1.30
C SER A 27 10.66 -1.35 0.23
N ALA A 28 11.92 -1.52 -0.15
CA ALA A 28 12.50 -0.68 -1.20
C ALA A 28 11.76 -0.88 -2.53
N LEU A 29 11.35 -2.11 -2.80
CA LEU A 29 10.61 -2.38 -4.02
C LEU A 29 9.23 -1.73 -3.98
N VAL A 30 8.59 -1.76 -2.82
CA VAL A 30 7.30 -1.10 -2.66
C VAL A 30 7.45 0.40 -2.93
N ALA A 31 8.49 1.01 -2.40
CA ALA A 31 8.74 2.43 -2.63
C ALA A 31 8.96 2.71 -4.12
N GLN A 32 9.62 1.79 -4.81
CA GLN A 32 9.85 1.93 -6.23
C GLN A 32 8.54 1.88 -7.00
N TRP A 33 7.65 0.98 -6.62
CA TRP A 33 6.33 0.92 -7.26
C TRP A 33 5.59 2.24 -7.09
N ALA A 34 5.68 2.84 -5.90
CA ALA A 34 5.02 4.11 -5.65
C ALA A 34 5.61 5.21 -6.53
N ARG A 35 6.93 5.23 -6.67
CA ARG A 35 7.59 6.23 -7.50
C ARG A 35 7.22 6.07 -8.97
N ARG A 36 6.93 4.86 -9.39
CA ARG A 36 6.57 4.60 -10.78
C ARG A 36 5.09 4.74 -11.03
N GLY A 37 4.33 5.08 -10.01
CA GLY A 37 2.90 5.27 -10.16
C GLY A 37 2.09 4.01 -10.16
N ARG A 38 2.70 2.88 -9.85
CA ARG A 38 1.96 1.62 -9.80
C ARG A 38 1.13 1.51 -8.54
N LEU A 39 1.54 2.20 -7.50
CA LEU A 39 0.86 2.13 -6.22
C LEU A 39 0.76 3.54 -5.68
N HIS A 40 -0.44 3.97 -5.39
CA HIS A 40 -0.67 5.32 -4.91
C HIS A 40 -0.22 5.45 -3.46
N GLU A 41 0.68 6.36 -3.21
CA GLU A 41 1.19 6.59 -1.87
C GLU A 41 0.57 7.84 -1.27
N VAL A 42 0.15 7.74 -0.03
CA VAL A 42 -0.36 8.90 0.70
C VAL A 42 0.46 9.03 1.96
N ARG A 43 0.37 10.17 2.62
CA ARG A 43 1.10 10.40 3.87
C ARG A 43 0.13 10.48 5.01
N ASP A 44 0.48 9.85 6.13
CA ASP A 44 -0.36 9.95 7.30
C ASP A 44 0.00 11.21 8.07
N GLU A 45 -0.60 11.39 9.23
CA GLU A 45 -0.38 12.59 10.01
C GLU A 45 1.06 12.75 10.45
N ALA A 46 1.76 11.65 10.59
CA ALA A 46 3.14 11.69 10.99
C ALA A 46 4.09 11.84 9.80
N GLY A 47 3.53 11.96 8.60
CA GLY A 47 4.35 12.09 7.41
C GLY A 47 4.88 10.78 6.89
N ARG A 48 4.41 9.67 7.39
CA ARG A 48 4.90 8.37 6.95
C ARG A 48 4.15 7.91 5.71
N PRO A 49 4.81 7.21 4.82
CA PRO A 49 4.15 6.71 3.62
C PRO A 49 3.14 5.62 3.96
N ARG A 50 1.98 5.72 3.36
CA ARG A 50 0.91 4.75 3.54
C ARG A 50 0.30 4.47 2.19
N TYR A 51 -0.36 3.34 2.08
CA TYR A 51 -0.95 2.93 0.81
C TYR A 51 -2.37 2.49 1.07
N ARG A 52 -3.28 2.86 0.19
CA ARG A 52 -4.67 2.51 0.38
C ARG A 52 -4.85 1.03 0.16
N ARG A 53 -5.56 0.39 1.07
CA ARG A 53 -5.78 -1.04 0.97
C ARG A 53 -6.39 -1.43 -0.37
N ALA A 54 -7.35 -0.65 -0.85
CA ALA A 54 -7.99 -0.98 -2.12
C ALA A 54 -6.97 -0.98 -3.27
N ASP A 55 -6.07 -0.01 -3.27
CA ASP A 55 -5.05 0.06 -4.30
C ASP A 55 -4.08 -1.10 -4.20
N VAL A 56 -3.74 -1.47 -2.97
CA VAL A 56 -2.83 -2.58 -2.74
C VAL A 56 -3.47 -3.87 -3.22
N GLU A 57 -4.73 -4.07 -2.90
CA GLU A 57 -5.43 -5.28 -3.31
C GLU A 57 -5.57 -5.35 -4.81
N ASN A 58 -5.85 -4.23 -5.45
CA ASN A 58 -5.95 -4.21 -6.90
C ASN A 58 -4.63 -4.59 -7.54
N LEU A 59 -3.54 -4.06 -7.03
CA LEU A 59 -2.23 -4.37 -7.56
C LEU A 59 -1.92 -5.85 -7.33
N PHE A 60 -2.27 -6.36 -6.16
CA PHE A 60 -2.01 -7.75 -5.83
C PHE A 60 -2.75 -8.67 -6.79
N LEU A 61 -4.00 -8.35 -7.07
CA LEU A 61 -4.81 -9.18 -7.95
C LEU A 61 -4.37 -9.11 -9.40
N SER A 62 -3.90 -7.95 -9.84
CA SER A 62 -3.46 -7.85 -11.22
C SER A 62 -2.04 -8.30 -11.42
N GLY A 63 -1.31 -8.49 -10.32
CA GLY A 63 0.06 -8.97 -10.42
C GLY A 63 1.02 -7.87 -10.78
N PRO A 64 1.94 -7.54 -9.90
CA PRO A 64 2.92 -6.50 -10.18
C PRO A 64 4.13 -7.04 -10.88
N ARG A 65 4.00 -7.99 -11.74
CA ARG A 65 5.12 -8.59 -12.36
C ARG A 65 5.81 -7.67 -13.24
N PRO A 66 7.04 -7.65 -13.18
CA PRO A 66 7.78 -6.82 -14.05
C PRO A 66 7.71 -7.40 -15.40
N ALA A 67 7.52 -7.34 -15.98
CA ALA A 67 7.58 -7.84 -17.08
C ALA A 67 7.50 -8.86 -17.65
N THR A 68 7.37 -9.24 -17.72
CA THR A 68 7.24 -10.15 -18.11
C THR A 68 7.06 -10.51 -19.13
N ARG A 69 7.25 -10.46 -19.54
CA ARG A 69 7.09 -10.83 -20.31
C ARG A 69 7.27 -10.76 -20.83
#